data_59b29ef5297258477981c188473e8fb8
#
_entry.id   59b29ef5297258477981c188473e8fb8
#
_cell.length_a   1.000
_cell.length_b   1.000
_cell.length_c   1.000
_cell.angle_alpha   90.00
_cell.angle_beta   90.00
_cell.angle_gamma   90.00
#
_symmetry.space_group_name_H-M   'P 1'
#
loop_
_entity.id
_entity.type
_entity.pdbx_description
1 polymer ?
#
loop_
_entity_poly.entity_id
_entity_poly.type
_entity_poly.pdbx_seq_one_letter_code
_entity_poly.pdbx_strand_id
1 'polypeptide(L)'
;MLATLIIGLREGLEAALIVGIVAAFLKRSGRSLRPLAIGVAAAVLLSILVGVLLEALQTALPQSQQEALETVIGAVAVVFVTTMILWMRTHGRDMHHQLEARSEAALGRGGSLALAGMAFLAVLKEGFETAVFLLATMQAETSGALGLLGAVIGILAAGALGWGLYQGGIRFNLSRFFTITGVFLVLVAAGLVLNVLRTAHEAGWITIGQRQMFDLSWLVPAGSIRAAVITGV
;
A
#
# COMPACT_ATOMS: atom_id res chain seq x y z
N MET A 1 -0.12 -13.67 1.21
CA MET A 1 -0.84 -13.63 -0.09
C MET A 1 -2.14 -12.82 -0.05
N LEU A 2 -3.13 -13.11 0.82
CA LEU A 2 -4.39 -12.36 0.85
C LEU A 2 -4.19 -10.88 1.23
N ALA A 3 -3.34 -10.60 2.21
CA ALA A 3 -3.04 -9.24 2.64
C ALA A 3 -2.43 -8.42 1.49
N THR A 4 -1.41 -8.95 0.84
CA THR A 4 -0.72 -8.30 -0.29
C THR A 4 -1.62 -8.12 -1.51
N LEU A 5 -2.55 -9.07 -1.77
CA LEU A 5 -3.56 -8.93 -2.82
C LEU A 5 -4.52 -7.76 -2.53
N ILE A 6 -5.04 -7.67 -1.30
CA ILE A 6 -5.97 -6.59 -0.92
C ILE A 6 -5.27 -5.23 -0.92
N ILE A 7 -4.02 -5.16 -0.45
CA ILE A 7 -3.20 -3.95 -0.52
C ILE A 7 -3.00 -3.54 -1.99
N GLY A 8 -2.49 -4.44 -2.83
CA GLY A 8 -2.25 -4.16 -4.25
C GLY A 8 -3.52 -3.77 -5.01
N LEU A 9 -4.65 -4.42 -4.71
CA LEU A 9 -5.95 -4.08 -5.29
C LEU A 9 -6.39 -2.67 -4.88
N ARG A 10 -6.21 -2.32 -3.62
CA ARG A 10 -6.65 -1.05 -3.06
C ARG A 10 -5.82 0.12 -3.55
N GLU A 11 -4.50 0.06 -3.36
CA GLU A 11 -3.59 1.13 -3.78
C GLU A 11 -3.58 1.28 -5.31
N GLY A 12 -3.61 0.13 -6.02
CA GLY A 12 -3.76 0.12 -7.48
C GLY A 12 -5.06 0.76 -7.95
N LEU A 13 -6.19 0.56 -7.24
CA LEU A 13 -7.46 1.18 -7.59
C LEU A 13 -7.46 2.69 -7.30
N GLU A 14 -6.82 3.15 -6.20
CA GLU A 14 -6.65 4.57 -5.92
C GLU A 14 -5.84 5.25 -7.03
N ALA A 15 -4.70 4.68 -7.41
CA ALA A 15 -3.90 5.16 -8.55
C ALA A 15 -4.71 5.17 -9.86
N ALA A 16 -5.42 4.07 -10.16
CA ALA A 16 -6.20 3.94 -11.39
C ALA A 16 -7.36 4.96 -11.46
N LEU A 17 -8.00 5.27 -10.33
CA LEU A 17 -9.04 6.30 -10.26
C LEU A 17 -8.47 7.69 -10.54
N ILE A 18 -7.34 8.04 -9.94
CA ILE A 18 -6.69 9.34 -10.18
C ILE A 18 -6.32 9.48 -11.65
N VAL A 19 -5.65 8.47 -12.21
CA VAL A 19 -5.26 8.44 -13.63
C VAL A 19 -6.49 8.51 -14.55
N GLY A 20 -7.54 7.76 -14.23
CA GLY A 20 -8.79 7.73 -14.99
C GLY A 20 -9.50 9.10 -15.04
N ILE A 21 -9.60 9.79 -13.88
CA ILE A 21 -10.21 11.12 -13.80
C ILE A 21 -9.39 12.13 -14.58
N VAL A 22 -8.07 12.16 -14.42
CA VAL A 22 -7.18 13.07 -15.15
C VAL A 22 -7.22 12.79 -16.65
N ALA A 23 -7.24 11.50 -17.06
CA ALA A 23 -7.37 11.11 -18.46
C ALA A 23 -8.70 11.55 -19.06
N ALA A 24 -9.81 11.35 -18.35
CA ALA A 24 -11.13 11.79 -18.81
C ALA A 24 -11.18 13.31 -18.96
N PHE A 25 -10.59 14.05 -18.02
CA PHE A 25 -10.53 15.50 -18.05
C PHE A 25 -9.69 16.01 -19.23
N LEU A 26 -8.50 15.44 -19.47
CA LEU A 26 -7.66 15.77 -20.64
C LEU A 26 -8.38 15.49 -21.96
N LYS A 27 -9.07 14.34 -22.06
CA LYS A 27 -9.84 13.97 -23.26
C LYS A 27 -10.98 14.95 -23.53
N ARG A 28 -11.74 15.35 -22.50
CA ARG A 28 -12.81 16.36 -22.63
C ARG A 28 -12.27 17.73 -23.06
N SER A 29 -11.05 18.06 -22.61
CA SER A 29 -10.37 19.32 -22.97
C SER A 29 -9.66 19.27 -24.33
N GLY A 30 -9.80 18.18 -25.11
CA GLY A 30 -9.15 18.01 -26.41
C GLY A 30 -7.62 17.93 -26.35
N ARG A 31 -7.07 17.58 -25.19
CA ARG A 31 -5.63 17.54 -24.95
C ARG A 31 -5.07 16.12 -25.10
N SER A 32 -3.78 16.04 -25.45
CA SER A 32 -3.07 14.76 -25.60
C SER A 32 -2.89 14.05 -24.25
N LEU A 33 -3.07 12.73 -24.23
CA LEU A 33 -2.82 11.86 -23.08
C LEU A 33 -1.34 11.47 -22.92
N ARG A 34 -0.48 11.78 -23.92
CA ARG A 34 0.94 11.39 -23.90
C ARG A 34 1.71 11.87 -22.65
N PRO A 35 1.59 13.15 -22.23
CA PRO A 35 2.29 13.60 -21.02
C PRO A 35 1.83 12.86 -19.77
N LEU A 36 0.52 12.56 -19.66
CA LEU A 36 -0.04 11.76 -18.57
C LEU A 36 0.56 10.34 -18.57
N ALA A 37 0.56 9.66 -19.71
CA ALA A 37 1.09 8.31 -19.83
C ALA A 37 2.58 8.24 -19.47
N ILE A 38 3.38 9.23 -19.89
CA ILE A 38 4.80 9.33 -19.54
C ILE A 38 4.96 9.56 -18.03
N GLY A 39 4.18 10.48 -17.45
CA GLY A 39 4.21 10.75 -16.01
C GLY A 39 3.87 9.51 -15.17
N VAL A 40 2.80 8.81 -15.54
CA VAL A 40 2.38 7.56 -14.86
C VAL A 40 3.46 6.47 -15.00
N ALA A 41 3.99 6.26 -16.21
CA ALA A 41 5.04 5.28 -16.44
C ALA A 41 6.31 5.60 -15.61
N ALA A 42 6.72 6.86 -15.57
CA ALA A 42 7.85 7.31 -14.75
C ALA A 42 7.61 7.10 -13.26
N ALA A 43 6.39 7.37 -12.76
CA ALA A 43 6.02 7.14 -11.38
C ALA A 43 6.08 5.64 -11.00
N VAL A 44 5.52 4.78 -11.85
CA VAL A 44 5.54 3.32 -11.65
C VAL A 44 6.98 2.79 -11.64
N LEU A 45 7.80 3.19 -12.63
CA LEU A 45 9.20 2.77 -12.70
C LEU A 45 9.98 3.23 -11.46
N LEU A 46 9.77 4.46 -11.01
CA LEU A 46 10.43 4.98 -9.81
C LEU A 46 9.99 4.25 -8.55
N SER A 47 8.70 3.91 -8.43
CA SER A 47 8.17 3.14 -7.30
C SER A 47 8.77 1.73 -7.25
N ILE A 48 8.87 1.06 -8.42
CA ILE A 48 9.52 -0.25 -8.53
C ILE A 48 11.01 -0.15 -8.14
N LEU A 49 11.70 0.88 -8.66
CA LEU A 49 13.11 1.10 -8.33
C LEU A 49 13.32 1.29 -6.83
N VAL A 50 12.47 2.09 -6.18
CA VAL A 50 12.54 2.29 -4.72
C VAL A 50 12.29 0.97 -3.98
N GLY A 51 11.28 0.20 -4.36
CA GLY A 51 10.99 -1.10 -3.76
C GLY A 51 12.16 -2.08 -3.88
N VAL A 52 12.73 -2.21 -5.09
CA VAL A 52 13.90 -3.06 -5.35
C VAL A 52 15.13 -2.57 -4.58
N LEU A 53 15.34 -1.26 -4.49
CA LEU A 53 16.47 -0.69 -3.75
C LEU A 53 16.34 -0.97 -2.24
N LEU A 54 15.17 -0.82 -1.67
CA LEU A 54 14.91 -1.12 -0.26
C LEU A 54 15.13 -2.61 0.05
N GLU A 55 14.65 -3.50 -0.81
CA GLU A 55 14.86 -4.95 -0.69
C GLU A 55 16.34 -5.32 -0.80
N ALA A 56 17.05 -4.76 -1.80
CA ALA A 56 18.47 -4.98 -1.99
C ALA A 56 19.30 -4.45 -0.80
N LEU A 57 18.92 -3.29 -0.26
CA LEU A 57 19.56 -2.72 0.92
C LEU A 57 19.35 -3.62 2.13
N GLN A 58 18.15 -4.11 2.34
CA GLN A 58 17.79 -5.00 3.44
C GLN A 58 18.61 -6.28 3.41
N THR A 59 18.70 -6.94 2.25
CA THR A 59 19.47 -8.19 2.09
C THR A 59 20.99 -8.00 2.19
N ALA A 60 21.51 -6.79 1.97
CA ALA A 60 22.93 -6.49 2.06
C ALA A 60 23.41 -6.17 3.49
N LEU A 61 22.51 -5.87 4.42
CA LEU A 61 22.85 -5.45 5.77
C LEU A 61 23.15 -6.64 6.69
N PRO A 62 24.01 -6.47 7.74
CA PRO A 62 24.12 -7.41 8.83
C PRO A 62 22.79 -7.57 9.58
N GLN A 63 22.56 -8.75 10.19
CA GLN A 63 21.27 -9.12 10.78
C GLN A 63 20.69 -8.06 11.72
N SER A 64 21.47 -7.50 12.63
CA SER A 64 20.98 -6.49 13.59
C SER A 64 20.54 -5.17 12.90
N GLN A 65 21.21 -4.80 11.82
CA GLN A 65 20.83 -3.62 11.04
C GLN A 65 19.64 -3.92 10.12
N GLN A 66 19.51 -5.16 9.66
CA GLN A 66 18.35 -5.64 8.92
C GLN A 66 17.09 -5.54 9.79
N GLU A 67 17.12 -6.06 11.02
CA GLU A 67 16.03 -5.99 11.99
C GLU A 67 15.65 -4.53 12.33
N ALA A 68 16.66 -3.66 12.46
CA ALA A 68 16.42 -2.23 12.65
C ALA A 68 15.72 -1.58 11.44
N LEU A 69 16.15 -1.91 10.21
CA LEU A 69 15.52 -1.40 8.99
C LEU A 69 14.10 -1.94 8.84
N GLU A 70 13.86 -3.22 9.13
CA GLU A 70 12.53 -3.83 9.15
C GLU A 70 11.60 -3.14 10.14
N THR A 71 12.09 -2.82 11.32
CA THR A 71 11.35 -2.06 12.33
C THR A 71 10.93 -0.69 11.80
N VAL A 72 11.84 0.03 11.12
CA VAL A 72 11.53 1.34 10.54
C VAL A 72 10.50 1.22 9.41
N ILE A 73 10.70 0.29 8.47
CA ILE A 73 9.77 0.06 7.36
C ILE A 73 8.39 -0.31 7.89
N GLY A 74 8.32 -1.23 8.86
CA GLY A 74 7.07 -1.63 9.50
C GLY A 74 6.37 -0.47 10.23
N ALA A 75 7.12 0.33 10.99
CA ALA A 75 6.58 1.51 11.66
C ALA A 75 6.02 2.54 10.68
N VAL A 76 6.72 2.81 9.58
CA VAL A 76 6.24 3.69 8.49
C VAL A 76 4.97 3.12 7.86
N ALA A 77 4.92 1.81 7.61
CA ALA A 77 3.73 1.14 7.09
C ALA A 77 2.52 1.30 8.04
N VAL A 78 2.71 1.12 9.35
CA VAL A 78 1.65 1.34 10.36
C VAL A 78 1.14 2.77 10.34
N VAL A 79 2.04 3.77 10.25
CA VAL A 79 1.66 5.19 10.15
C VAL A 79 0.86 5.43 8.88
N PHE A 80 1.30 4.92 7.73
CA PHE A 80 0.60 5.09 6.46
C PHE A 80 -0.80 4.46 6.49
N VAL A 81 -0.93 3.19 6.92
CA VAL A 81 -2.25 2.54 7.03
C VAL A 81 -3.16 3.33 7.98
N THR A 82 -2.65 3.74 9.13
CA THR A 82 -3.45 4.45 10.13
C THR A 82 -3.93 5.81 9.60
N THR A 83 -3.03 6.62 9.06
CA THR A 83 -3.36 7.93 8.51
C THR A 83 -4.32 7.81 7.33
N MET A 84 -4.13 6.82 6.47
CA MET A 84 -4.99 6.54 5.34
C MET A 84 -6.41 6.14 5.77
N ILE A 85 -6.56 5.24 6.75
CA ILE A 85 -7.86 4.83 7.29
C ILE A 85 -8.59 6.04 7.89
N LEU A 86 -7.90 6.86 8.67
CA LEU A 86 -8.48 8.07 9.27
C LEU A 86 -8.90 9.09 8.20
N TRP A 87 -8.06 9.33 7.21
CA TRP A 87 -8.36 10.25 6.11
C TRP A 87 -9.55 9.80 5.27
N MET A 88 -9.64 8.52 4.96
CA MET A 88 -10.74 7.98 4.18
C MET A 88 -12.09 8.02 4.89
N ARG A 89 -12.12 7.88 6.22
CA ARG A 89 -13.37 8.05 7.00
C ARG A 89 -13.97 9.43 6.84
N THR A 90 -13.12 10.44 6.69
CA THR A 90 -13.54 11.84 6.63
C THR A 90 -13.76 12.35 5.20
N HIS A 91 -12.99 11.88 4.22
CA HIS A 91 -12.93 12.47 2.86
C HIS A 91 -13.34 11.49 1.74
N GLY A 92 -13.60 10.23 2.03
CA GLY A 92 -13.85 9.21 1.01
C GLY A 92 -15.08 9.45 0.12
N ARG A 93 -16.05 10.27 0.55
CA ARG A 93 -17.25 10.60 -0.24
C ARG A 93 -17.00 11.72 -1.27
N ASP A 94 -16.08 12.63 -0.99
CA ASP A 94 -15.85 13.84 -1.79
C ASP A 94 -14.61 13.75 -2.68
N MET A 95 -13.93 12.60 -2.71
CA MET A 95 -12.66 12.42 -3.42
C MET A 95 -12.78 12.73 -4.92
N HIS A 96 -13.89 12.33 -5.56
CA HIS A 96 -14.12 12.59 -6.98
C HIS A 96 -14.18 14.08 -7.29
N HIS A 97 -14.99 14.84 -6.53
CA HIS A 97 -15.12 16.29 -6.71
C HIS A 97 -13.82 17.04 -6.41
N GLN A 98 -13.07 16.59 -5.39
CA GLN A 98 -11.78 17.20 -5.07
C GLN A 98 -10.74 16.98 -6.17
N LEU A 99 -10.72 15.80 -6.79
CA LEU A 99 -9.82 15.50 -7.91
C LEU A 99 -10.20 16.28 -9.17
N GLU A 100 -11.49 16.45 -9.46
CA GLU A 100 -11.95 17.30 -10.56
C GLU A 100 -11.52 18.76 -10.34
N ALA A 101 -11.79 19.33 -9.17
CA ALA A 101 -11.42 20.70 -8.85
C ALA A 101 -9.90 20.95 -8.91
N ARG A 102 -9.10 19.99 -8.42
CA ARG A 102 -7.63 20.06 -8.53
C ARG A 102 -7.17 19.97 -9.99
N SER A 103 -7.82 19.14 -10.80
CA SER A 103 -7.50 18.98 -12.22
C SER A 103 -7.81 20.27 -13.00
N GLU A 104 -8.94 20.94 -12.72
CA GLU A 104 -9.28 22.24 -13.29
C GLU A 104 -8.25 23.31 -12.92
N ALA A 105 -7.89 23.40 -11.62
CA ALA A 105 -6.90 24.36 -11.13
C ALA A 105 -5.49 24.10 -11.75
N ALA A 106 -5.09 22.84 -11.93
CA ALA A 106 -3.82 22.49 -12.54
C ALA A 106 -3.80 22.86 -14.03
N LEU A 107 -4.91 22.62 -14.75
CA LEU A 107 -5.03 23.00 -16.17
C LEU A 107 -4.93 24.51 -16.36
N GLY A 108 -5.57 25.29 -15.51
CA GLY A 108 -5.53 26.77 -15.55
C GLY A 108 -4.14 27.36 -15.30
N ARG A 109 -3.28 26.66 -14.53
CA ARG A 109 -1.95 27.16 -14.13
C ARG A 109 -0.81 26.68 -15.03
N GLY A 110 -0.85 25.46 -15.58
CA GLY A 110 0.28 24.87 -16.31
C GLY A 110 -0.09 23.93 -17.44
N GLY A 111 -1.37 23.87 -17.80
CA GLY A 111 -1.85 23.06 -18.92
C GLY A 111 -1.68 21.55 -18.68
N SER A 112 -1.49 20.79 -19.78
CA SER A 112 -1.37 19.33 -19.73
C SER A 112 -0.15 18.80 -18.94
N LEU A 113 0.92 19.62 -18.83
CA LEU A 113 2.12 19.25 -18.10
C LEU A 113 1.90 19.29 -16.58
N ALA A 114 1.15 20.30 -16.09
CA ALA A 114 0.80 20.38 -14.68
C ALA A 114 -0.10 19.21 -14.25
N LEU A 115 -1.05 18.81 -15.11
CA LEU A 115 -1.90 17.63 -14.88
C LEU A 115 -1.08 16.33 -14.87
N ALA A 116 -0.12 16.19 -15.79
CA ALA A 116 0.79 15.05 -15.81
C ALA A 116 1.66 15.00 -14.55
N GLY A 117 2.16 16.14 -14.08
CA GLY A 117 2.92 16.26 -12.84
C GLY A 117 2.09 15.90 -11.60
N MET A 118 0.83 16.35 -11.55
CA MET A 118 -0.10 15.97 -10.47
C MET A 118 -0.36 14.46 -10.46
N ALA A 119 -0.62 13.87 -11.62
CA ALA A 119 -0.83 12.43 -11.73
C ALA A 119 0.44 11.64 -11.41
N PHE A 120 1.62 12.11 -11.86
CA PHE A 120 2.91 11.54 -11.50
C PHE A 120 3.08 11.47 -9.98
N LEU A 121 2.93 12.59 -9.28
CA LEU A 121 3.10 12.65 -7.82
C LEU A 121 2.07 11.77 -7.08
N ALA A 122 0.83 11.75 -7.55
CA ALA A 122 -0.19 10.92 -6.96
C ALA A 122 0.10 9.42 -7.14
N VAL A 123 0.42 8.98 -8.36
CA VAL A 123 0.77 7.57 -8.64
C VAL A 123 2.07 7.18 -7.93
N LEU A 124 3.05 8.08 -7.86
CA LEU A 124 4.30 7.85 -7.12
C LEU A 124 4.03 7.63 -5.63
N LYS A 125 3.14 8.42 -5.05
CA LYS A 125 2.73 8.28 -3.64
C LYS A 125 2.11 6.89 -3.41
N GLU A 126 1.11 6.50 -4.21
CA GLU A 126 0.45 5.21 -4.08
C GLU A 126 1.43 4.03 -4.33
N GLY A 127 2.32 4.20 -5.30
CA GLY A 127 3.36 3.20 -5.58
C GLY A 127 4.39 3.07 -4.46
N PHE A 128 4.76 4.17 -3.81
CA PHE A 128 5.64 4.15 -2.63
C PHE A 128 4.94 3.49 -1.43
N GLU A 129 3.68 3.82 -1.16
CA GLU A 129 2.89 3.17 -0.11
C GLU A 129 2.78 1.66 -0.38
N THR A 130 2.50 1.26 -1.63
CA THR A 130 2.48 -0.15 -2.04
C THR A 130 3.81 -0.84 -1.76
N ALA A 131 4.94 -0.23 -2.14
CA ALA A 131 6.27 -0.81 -1.90
C ALA A 131 6.54 -1.02 -0.41
N VAL A 132 6.26 -0.02 0.42
CA VAL A 132 6.44 -0.10 1.89
C VAL A 132 5.53 -1.17 2.50
N PHE A 133 4.26 -1.22 2.10
CA PHE A 133 3.32 -2.23 2.61
C PHE A 133 3.69 -3.64 2.18
N LEU A 134 4.15 -3.81 0.93
CA LEU A 134 4.61 -5.11 0.46
C LEU A 134 5.81 -5.60 1.24
N LEU A 135 6.83 -4.76 1.40
CA LEU A 135 8.02 -5.12 2.18
C LEU A 135 7.63 -5.48 3.61
N ALA A 136 6.83 -4.65 4.29
CA ALA A 136 6.42 -4.90 5.66
C ALA A 136 5.58 -6.18 5.82
N THR A 137 4.72 -6.50 4.85
CA THR A 137 3.89 -7.72 4.91
C THR A 137 4.65 -8.97 4.48
N MET A 138 5.59 -8.85 3.53
CA MET A 138 6.42 -9.99 3.09
C MET A 138 7.36 -10.46 4.20
N GLN A 139 7.85 -9.56 5.04
CA GLN A 139 8.65 -9.89 6.23
C GLN A 139 7.85 -10.69 7.27
N ALA A 140 6.54 -10.47 7.34
CA ALA A 140 5.64 -11.19 8.24
C ALA A 140 5.14 -12.53 7.67
N GLU A 141 5.29 -12.77 6.35
CA GLU A 141 4.83 -13.98 5.67
C GLU A 141 5.97 -14.98 5.49
N THR A 142 5.67 -16.29 5.65
CA THR A 142 6.62 -17.40 5.46
C THR A 142 7.08 -17.60 4.01
N SER A 143 6.40 -17.00 3.03
CA SER A 143 6.71 -17.13 1.59
C SER A 143 6.57 -15.79 0.87
N GLY A 144 7.70 -15.09 0.66
CA GLY A 144 7.76 -13.83 -0.09
C GLY A 144 7.22 -13.93 -1.53
N ALA A 145 7.43 -15.08 -2.19
CA ALA A 145 6.93 -15.29 -3.56
C ALA A 145 5.39 -15.26 -3.65
N LEU A 146 4.69 -15.86 -2.69
CA LEU A 146 3.22 -15.81 -2.62
C LEU A 146 2.71 -14.40 -2.29
N GLY A 147 3.45 -13.65 -1.48
CA GLY A 147 3.18 -12.24 -1.21
C GLY A 147 3.24 -11.40 -2.49
N LEU A 148 4.32 -11.55 -3.25
CA LEU A 148 4.51 -10.84 -4.52
C LEU A 148 3.43 -11.20 -5.55
N LEU A 149 3.10 -12.48 -5.69
CA LEU A 149 2.00 -12.92 -6.57
C LEU A 149 0.67 -12.28 -6.19
N GLY A 150 0.33 -12.25 -4.89
CA GLY A 150 -0.88 -11.58 -4.40
C GLY A 150 -0.92 -10.10 -4.81
N ALA A 151 0.18 -9.38 -4.60
CA ALA A 151 0.28 -7.97 -4.97
C ALA A 151 0.10 -7.74 -6.48
N VAL A 152 0.78 -8.52 -7.31
CA VAL A 152 0.68 -8.42 -8.78
C VAL A 152 -0.75 -8.68 -9.23
N ILE A 153 -1.40 -9.72 -8.74
CA ILE A 153 -2.81 -10.02 -9.05
C ILE A 153 -3.72 -8.87 -8.60
N GLY A 154 -3.50 -8.33 -7.41
CA GLY A 154 -4.25 -7.18 -6.88
C GLY A 154 -4.12 -5.94 -7.77
N ILE A 155 -2.91 -5.57 -8.15
CA ILE A 155 -2.64 -4.42 -9.02
C ILE A 155 -3.25 -4.62 -10.42
N LEU A 156 -3.12 -5.80 -11.00
CA LEU A 156 -3.73 -6.11 -12.31
C LEU A 156 -5.26 -6.03 -12.26
N ALA A 157 -5.87 -6.57 -11.21
CA ALA A 157 -7.30 -6.47 -10.99
C ALA A 157 -7.75 -5.01 -10.79
N ALA A 158 -6.98 -4.21 -10.06
CA ALA A 158 -7.22 -2.77 -9.90
C ALA A 158 -7.15 -2.03 -11.24
N GLY A 159 -6.16 -2.32 -12.06
CA GLY A 159 -6.04 -1.76 -13.42
C GLY A 159 -7.23 -2.11 -14.31
N ALA A 160 -7.69 -3.37 -14.27
CA ALA A 160 -8.87 -3.80 -15.03
C ALA A 160 -10.15 -3.11 -14.55
N LEU A 161 -10.34 -2.98 -13.22
CA LEU A 161 -11.47 -2.24 -12.64
C LEU A 161 -11.42 -0.76 -12.98
N GLY A 162 -10.25 -0.13 -12.86
CA GLY A 162 -10.04 1.28 -13.21
C GLY A 162 -10.32 1.56 -14.68
N TRP A 163 -9.89 0.68 -15.56
CA TRP A 163 -10.22 0.74 -17.00
C TRP A 163 -11.72 0.63 -17.25
N GLY A 164 -12.40 -0.34 -16.62
CA GLY A 164 -13.85 -0.51 -16.74
C GLY A 164 -14.64 0.70 -16.21
N LEU A 165 -14.18 1.31 -15.12
CA LEU A 165 -14.75 2.56 -14.58
C LEU A 165 -14.53 3.75 -15.54
N TYR A 166 -13.33 3.88 -16.12
CA TYR A 166 -13.02 4.92 -17.10
C TYR A 166 -13.90 4.83 -18.34
N GLN A 167 -14.21 3.62 -18.82
CA GLN A 167 -15.11 3.42 -19.95
C GLN A 167 -16.59 3.63 -19.60
N GLY A 168 -16.93 3.83 -18.34
CA GLY A 168 -18.30 3.98 -17.85
C GLY A 168 -19.13 2.69 -17.91
N GLY A 169 -18.47 1.54 -18.16
CA GLY A 169 -19.14 0.23 -18.30
C GLY A 169 -19.48 -0.44 -16.97
N ILE A 170 -18.87 -0.01 -15.87
CA ILE A 170 -19.04 -0.62 -14.55
C ILE A 170 -19.55 0.42 -13.56
N ARG A 171 -20.66 0.13 -12.86
CA ARG A 171 -21.12 0.87 -11.71
C ARG A 171 -20.56 0.22 -10.45
N PHE A 172 -19.45 0.74 -9.93
CA PHE A 172 -18.77 0.21 -8.76
C PHE A 172 -18.97 1.13 -7.56
N ASN A 173 -19.40 0.56 -6.43
CA ASN A 173 -19.57 1.33 -5.21
C ASN A 173 -18.23 1.47 -4.47
N LEU A 174 -17.46 2.47 -4.86
CA LEU A 174 -16.15 2.78 -4.30
C LEU A 174 -16.18 2.94 -2.78
N SER A 175 -17.20 3.64 -2.25
CA SER A 175 -17.32 3.86 -0.80
C SER A 175 -17.44 2.54 -0.04
N ARG A 176 -18.25 1.60 -0.54
CA ARG A 176 -18.41 0.29 0.09
C ARG A 176 -17.12 -0.54 -0.01
N PHE A 177 -16.47 -0.51 -1.16
CA PHE A 177 -15.19 -1.19 -1.37
C PHE A 177 -14.13 -0.70 -0.38
N PHE A 178 -13.91 0.62 -0.30
CA PHE A 178 -12.92 1.19 0.60
C PHE A 178 -13.27 0.98 2.08
N THR A 179 -14.54 0.91 2.43
CA THR A 179 -14.95 0.56 3.80
C THR A 179 -14.57 -0.87 4.15
N ILE A 180 -14.88 -1.83 3.27
CA ILE A 180 -14.58 -3.25 3.50
C ILE A 180 -13.08 -3.50 3.55
N THR A 181 -12.33 -2.99 2.55
CA THR A 181 -10.87 -3.12 2.52
C THR A 181 -10.20 -2.37 3.68
N GLY A 182 -10.77 -1.23 4.11
CA GLY A 182 -10.30 -0.48 5.27
C GLY A 182 -10.41 -1.26 6.58
N VAL A 183 -11.53 -1.97 6.80
CA VAL A 183 -11.68 -2.86 7.97
C VAL A 183 -10.64 -3.98 7.94
N PHE A 184 -10.41 -4.57 6.77
CA PHE A 184 -9.37 -5.59 6.62
C PHE A 184 -7.97 -5.02 6.92
N LEU A 185 -7.68 -3.80 6.44
CA LEU A 185 -6.39 -3.15 6.70
C LEU A 185 -6.16 -2.81 8.17
N VAL A 186 -7.21 -2.61 8.97
CA VAL A 186 -7.06 -2.47 10.44
C VAL A 186 -6.48 -3.76 11.03
N LEU A 187 -6.94 -4.93 10.57
CA LEU A 187 -6.39 -6.22 11.01
C LEU A 187 -4.94 -6.40 10.58
N VAL A 188 -4.62 -6.05 9.33
CA VAL A 188 -3.24 -6.06 8.83
C VAL A 188 -2.36 -5.12 9.63
N ALA A 189 -2.83 -3.89 9.92
CA ALA A 189 -2.09 -2.93 10.74
C ALA A 189 -1.81 -3.45 12.15
N ALA A 190 -2.77 -4.14 12.76
CA ALA A 190 -2.55 -4.77 14.06
C ALA A 190 -1.44 -5.83 14.01
N GLY A 191 -1.42 -6.67 12.95
CA GLY A 191 -0.35 -7.63 12.72
C GLY A 191 1.02 -6.95 12.50
N LEU A 192 1.04 -5.85 11.72
CA LEU A 192 2.26 -5.07 11.50
C LEU A 192 2.78 -4.43 12.79
N VAL A 193 1.91 -3.93 13.67
CA VAL A 193 2.34 -3.41 14.99
C VAL A 193 3.03 -4.49 15.81
N LEU A 194 2.47 -5.71 15.82
CA LEU A 194 3.11 -6.83 16.53
C LEU A 194 4.47 -7.18 15.93
N ASN A 195 4.57 -7.18 14.59
CA ASN A 195 5.84 -7.44 13.92
C ASN A 195 6.88 -6.35 14.20
N VAL A 196 6.48 -5.07 14.20
CA VAL A 196 7.35 -3.93 14.55
C VAL A 196 7.88 -4.05 15.99
N LEU A 197 7.03 -4.42 16.93
CA LEU A 197 7.45 -4.64 18.32
C LEU A 197 8.43 -5.79 18.44
N ARG A 198 8.23 -6.87 17.69
CA ARG A 198 9.11 -8.02 17.62
C ARG A 198 10.47 -7.64 17.04
N THR A 199 10.50 -7.04 15.85
CA THR A 199 11.76 -6.64 15.17
C THR A 199 12.51 -5.57 15.97
N ALA A 200 11.81 -4.62 16.61
CA ALA A 200 12.41 -3.64 17.52
C ALA A 200 13.07 -4.29 18.74
N HIS A 201 12.50 -5.39 19.21
CA HIS A 201 13.09 -6.18 20.30
C HIS A 201 14.33 -6.95 19.82
N GLU A 202 14.26 -7.59 18.66
CA GLU A 202 15.36 -8.29 18.00
C GLU A 202 16.52 -7.34 17.66
N ALA A 203 16.22 -6.11 17.22
CA ALA A 203 17.20 -5.04 16.99
C ALA A 203 17.79 -4.46 18.28
N GLY A 204 17.31 -4.86 19.47
CA GLY A 204 17.78 -4.37 20.75
C GLY A 204 17.30 -2.97 21.16
N TRP A 205 16.33 -2.39 20.42
CA TRP A 205 15.76 -1.08 20.73
C TRP A 205 14.79 -1.11 21.92
N ILE A 206 14.15 -2.26 22.14
CA ILE A 206 13.23 -2.49 23.24
C ILE A 206 13.78 -3.64 24.08
N THR A 207 14.14 -3.34 25.34
CA THR A 207 14.64 -4.34 26.29
C THR A 207 13.58 -4.77 27.30
N ILE A 208 12.38 -4.18 27.24
CA ILE A 208 11.26 -4.46 28.14
C ILE A 208 10.62 -5.78 27.72
N GLY A 209 10.43 -6.70 28.67
CA GLY A 209 9.76 -7.98 28.42
C GLY A 209 10.69 -9.19 28.26
N GLN A 210 12.00 -9.05 28.40
CA GLN A 210 12.96 -10.17 28.36
C GLN A 210 12.81 -11.15 29.54
N ARG A 211 12.10 -10.76 30.60
CA ARG A 211 11.75 -11.68 31.68
C ARG A 211 10.49 -12.42 31.34
N GLN A 212 10.57 -13.74 31.18
CA GLN A 212 9.40 -14.60 31.12
C GLN A 212 8.61 -14.42 32.43
N MET A 213 7.50 -13.65 32.35
CA MET A 213 6.63 -13.46 33.51
C MET A 213 5.76 -14.68 33.77
N PHE A 214 5.43 -15.45 32.73
CA PHE A 214 4.69 -16.71 32.81
C PHE A 214 5.16 -17.66 31.72
N ASP A 215 5.52 -18.88 32.08
CA ASP A 215 5.76 -19.96 31.13
C ASP A 215 4.43 -20.64 30.81
N LEU A 216 3.86 -20.31 29.65
CA LEU A 216 2.63 -20.92 29.16
C LEU A 216 2.92 -22.07 28.16
N SER A 217 4.15 -22.54 28.07
CA SER A 217 4.55 -23.62 27.15
C SER A 217 3.74 -24.91 27.35
N TRP A 218 3.23 -25.13 28.56
CA TRP A 218 2.35 -26.26 28.87
C TRP A 218 0.94 -26.12 28.24
N LEU A 219 0.49 -24.88 28.00
CA LEU A 219 -0.83 -24.59 27.40
C LEU A 219 -0.80 -24.68 25.88
N VAL A 220 0.36 -24.39 25.29
CA VAL A 220 0.57 -24.27 23.84
C VAL A 220 1.85 -25.00 23.45
N PRO A 221 1.82 -26.36 23.40
CA PRO A 221 2.98 -27.12 22.95
C PRO A 221 3.38 -26.72 21.54
N ALA A 222 4.69 -26.51 21.32
CA ALA A 222 5.24 -26.15 20.01
C ALA A 222 4.78 -27.17 18.93
N GLY A 223 4.29 -26.67 17.80
CA GLY A 223 3.77 -27.48 16.69
C GLY A 223 2.32 -27.95 16.83
N SER A 224 1.58 -27.49 17.84
CA SER A 224 0.15 -27.78 17.97
C SER A 224 -0.71 -26.82 17.13
N ILE A 225 -1.89 -27.30 16.69
CA ILE A 225 -2.90 -26.47 16.01
C ILE A 225 -3.30 -25.26 16.89
N ARG A 226 -3.25 -25.40 18.21
CA ARG A 226 -3.52 -24.30 19.16
C ARG A 226 -2.43 -23.22 19.09
N ALA A 227 -1.16 -23.61 18.91
CA ALA A 227 -0.08 -22.66 18.70
C ALA A 227 -0.30 -21.85 17.43
N ALA A 228 -0.63 -22.49 16.31
CA ALA A 228 -0.90 -21.84 15.04
C ALA A 228 -2.07 -20.85 15.12
N VAL A 229 -3.13 -21.18 15.86
CA VAL A 229 -4.30 -20.28 16.04
C VAL A 229 -3.96 -19.08 16.94
N ILE A 230 -3.16 -19.29 18.00
CA ILE A 230 -2.82 -18.22 18.95
C ILE A 230 -1.73 -17.29 18.40
N THR A 231 -0.76 -17.83 17.65
CA THR A 231 0.32 -17.04 17.03
C THR A 231 -0.05 -16.43 15.69
N GLY A 232 -1.19 -16.81 15.12
CA GLY A 232 -1.65 -16.25 13.83
C GLY A 232 -0.86 -16.71 12.61
N VAL A 233 -0.15 -17.84 12.73
CA VAL A 233 0.66 -18.42 11.65
C VAL A 233 -0.01 -19.66 11.09
#